data_8cb9c112b2ae5198a2cb88dc8a8b84a3
#
_entry.id   8cb9c112b2ae5198a2cb88dc8a8b84a3
#
_cell.length_a   1.000
_cell.length_b   1.000
_cell.length_c   1.000
_cell.angle_alpha   90.00
_cell.angle_beta   90.00
_cell.angle_gamma   90.00
#
_symmetry.space_group_name_H-M   'P 1'
#
loop_
_entity.id
_entity.type
_entity.pdbx_description
1 polymer ?
#
loop_
_entity_poly.entity_id
_entity_poly.type
_entity_poly.pdbx_seq_one_letter_code
_entity_poly.pdbx_strand_id
1 'polypeptide(L)'
;MDEGVVVVADKAGVIRFWSEGAVARFGWTSAQAAGATLDLIVPAEHREAHWRGFRRAVESGEAGLDGQVVPFPASCADGEVREIAGRVTLIRDPSGQTVAVVVAFE
;
A
#
# COMPACT_ATOMS: atom_id res chain seq x y z
N MET A 1 18.32 -14.99 1.69
CA MET A 1 17.77 -13.81 2.38
C MET A 1 16.49 -13.40 1.69
N ASP A 2 15.43 -13.23 2.46
CA ASP A 2 14.14 -12.91 1.89
C ASP A 2 14.09 -11.44 1.50
N GLU A 3 13.49 -11.19 0.36
CA GLU A 3 13.27 -9.83 -0.08
C GLU A 3 12.02 -9.28 0.61
N GLY A 4 12.11 -8.08 1.14
CA GLY A 4 10.97 -7.41 1.73
C GLY A 4 9.92 -7.09 0.68
N VAL A 5 8.66 -7.27 1.03
CA VAL A 5 7.53 -6.91 0.16
C VAL A 5 7.04 -5.54 0.63
N VAL A 6 7.55 -4.49 0.00
CA VAL A 6 7.31 -3.11 0.46
C VAL A 6 6.75 -2.28 -0.67
N VAL A 7 5.67 -1.56 -0.37
CA VAL A 7 5.04 -0.60 -1.28
C VAL A 7 4.96 0.74 -0.58
N VAL A 8 5.45 1.80 -1.23
CA VAL A 8 5.36 3.16 -0.70
C VAL A 8 4.51 3.98 -1.64
N ALA A 9 3.49 4.64 -1.09
CA ALA A 9 2.65 5.56 -1.84
C ALA A 9 2.79 6.96 -1.25
N ASP A 10 2.65 7.98 -2.08
CA ASP A 10 2.60 9.35 -1.59
C ASP A 10 1.22 9.63 -0.97
N LYS A 11 1.02 10.84 -0.47
CA LYS A 11 -0.24 11.21 0.20
C LYS A 11 -1.44 11.24 -0.75
N ALA A 12 -1.21 11.21 -2.05
CA ALA A 12 -2.28 11.09 -3.05
C ALA A 12 -2.57 9.64 -3.43
N GLY A 13 -1.81 8.68 -2.88
CA GLY A 13 -2.00 7.28 -3.18
C GLY A 13 -1.31 6.80 -4.44
N VAL A 14 -0.37 7.59 -4.96
CA VAL A 14 0.43 7.19 -6.13
C VAL A 14 1.64 6.40 -5.65
N ILE A 15 1.84 5.23 -6.25
CA ILE A 15 2.96 4.35 -5.89
C ILE A 15 4.27 4.99 -6.31
N ARG A 16 5.17 5.15 -5.34
CA ARG A 16 6.49 5.74 -5.55
C ARG A 16 7.63 4.75 -5.37
N PHE A 17 7.39 3.65 -4.66
CA PHE A 17 8.36 2.59 -4.49
C PHE A 17 7.66 1.25 -4.51
N TRP A 18 8.26 0.31 -5.23
CA TRP A 18 7.73 -1.05 -5.42
C TRP A 18 8.92 -1.98 -5.35
N SER A 19 9.05 -2.73 -4.26
CA SER A 19 10.23 -3.56 -4.04
C SER A 19 10.27 -4.77 -4.95
N GLU A 20 11.43 -5.41 -5.05
CA GLU A 20 11.57 -6.68 -5.77
C GLU A 20 10.65 -7.75 -5.17
N GLY A 21 10.51 -7.76 -3.85
CA GLY A 21 9.57 -8.66 -3.19
C GLY A 21 8.13 -8.39 -3.61
N ALA A 22 7.77 -7.13 -3.87
CA ALA A 22 6.44 -6.79 -4.35
C ALA A 22 6.22 -7.30 -5.78
N VAL A 23 7.24 -7.23 -6.62
CA VAL A 23 7.18 -7.81 -7.98
C VAL A 23 6.86 -9.30 -7.88
N ALA A 24 7.58 -10.02 -7.03
CA ALA A 24 7.40 -11.46 -6.87
C ALA A 24 6.03 -11.78 -6.26
N ARG A 25 5.58 -10.99 -5.29
CA ARG A 25 4.37 -11.28 -4.53
C ARG A 25 3.09 -10.96 -5.30
N PHE A 26 3.06 -9.82 -6.00
CA PHE A 26 1.87 -9.34 -6.70
C PHE A 26 1.91 -9.61 -8.20
N GLY A 27 3.09 -9.79 -8.77
CA GLY A 27 3.24 -10.06 -10.19
C GLY A 27 3.33 -8.84 -11.09
N TRP A 28 3.08 -7.63 -10.55
CA TRP A 28 3.24 -6.39 -11.31
C TRP A 28 4.70 -6.01 -11.33
N THR A 29 5.20 -5.56 -12.49
CA THR A 29 6.59 -5.09 -12.60
C THR A 29 6.73 -3.72 -11.95
N SER A 30 7.97 -3.33 -11.62
CA SER A 30 8.24 -1.99 -11.11
C SER A 30 7.79 -0.91 -12.09
N ALA A 31 7.97 -1.14 -13.38
CA ALA A 31 7.56 -0.18 -14.41
C ALA A 31 6.04 -0.03 -14.46
N GLN A 32 5.30 -1.10 -14.24
CA GLN A 32 3.84 -1.05 -14.20
C GLN A 32 3.31 -0.36 -12.94
N ALA A 33 3.99 -0.58 -11.83
CA ALA A 33 3.55 -0.06 -10.53
C ALA A 33 3.92 1.39 -10.31
N ALA A 34 5.13 1.80 -10.71
CA ALA A 34 5.60 3.16 -10.47
C ALA A 34 4.72 4.17 -11.19
N GLY A 35 4.13 5.10 -10.44
CA GLY A 35 3.23 6.12 -10.98
C GLY A 35 1.77 5.67 -11.08
N ALA A 36 1.48 4.40 -10.86
CA ALA A 36 0.09 3.93 -10.75
C ALA A 36 -0.45 4.27 -9.36
N THR A 37 -1.76 4.30 -9.22
CA THR A 37 -2.35 4.45 -7.89
C THR A 37 -2.45 3.10 -7.20
N LEU A 38 -2.75 3.12 -5.89
CA LEU A 38 -2.95 1.89 -5.13
C LEU A 38 -4.11 1.04 -5.64
N ASP A 39 -4.96 1.56 -6.53
CA ASP A 39 -5.99 0.77 -7.20
C ASP A 39 -5.40 -0.43 -7.94
N LEU A 40 -4.12 -0.38 -8.28
CA LEU A 40 -3.44 -1.51 -8.92
C LEU A 40 -3.58 -2.79 -8.10
N ILE A 41 -3.49 -2.67 -6.77
CA ILE A 41 -3.55 -3.83 -5.87
C ILE A 41 -4.81 -3.84 -5.00
N VAL A 42 -5.68 -2.83 -5.09
CA VAL A 42 -6.93 -2.83 -4.32
C VAL A 42 -8.06 -3.34 -5.22
N PRO A 43 -8.70 -4.47 -4.86
CA PRO A 43 -9.81 -4.99 -5.65
C PRO A 43 -10.93 -3.97 -5.80
N ALA A 44 -11.62 -4.00 -6.94
CA ALA A 44 -12.62 -2.99 -7.29
C ALA A 44 -13.69 -2.81 -6.21
N GLU A 45 -14.19 -3.90 -5.62
CA GLU A 45 -15.23 -3.84 -4.60
C GLU A 45 -14.75 -3.22 -3.28
N HIS A 46 -13.43 -3.06 -3.11
CA HIS A 46 -12.87 -2.47 -1.88
C HIS A 46 -12.34 -1.06 -2.08
N ARG A 47 -12.36 -0.53 -3.30
CA ARG A 47 -11.71 0.75 -3.61
C ARG A 47 -12.34 1.92 -2.87
N GLU A 48 -13.66 1.99 -2.82
CA GLU A 48 -14.32 3.11 -2.15
C GLU A 48 -13.96 3.17 -0.67
N ALA A 49 -14.05 2.03 0.01
CA ALA A 49 -13.71 1.96 1.44
C ALA A 49 -12.22 2.22 1.66
N HIS A 50 -11.37 1.70 0.78
CA HIS A 50 -9.92 1.92 0.85
C HIS A 50 -9.58 3.41 0.78
N TRP A 51 -10.10 4.12 -0.23
CA TRP A 51 -9.78 5.54 -0.39
C TRP A 51 -10.34 6.40 0.72
N ARG A 52 -11.50 6.04 1.26
CA ARG A 52 -12.07 6.73 2.41
C ARG A 52 -11.14 6.63 3.63
N GLY A 53 -10.68 5.42 3.92
CA GLY A 53 -9.74 5.18 5.03
C GLY A 53 -8.39 5.83 4.78
N PHE A 54 -7.89 5.74 3.54
CA PHE A 54 -6.62 6.33 3.16
C PHE A 54 -6.62 7.85 3.37
N ARG A 55 -7.65 8.53 2.85
CA ARG A 55 -7.75 9.99 3.01
C ARG A 55 -7.87 10.38 4.48
N ARG A 56 -8.65 9.64 5.25
CA ARG A 56 -8.79 9.89 6.69
C ARG A 56 -7.44 9.77 7.39
N ALA A 57 -6.68 8.73 7.08
CA ALA A 57 -5.38 8.50 7.69
C ALA A 57 -4.39 9.62 7.34
N VAL A 58 -4.36 10.04 6.07
CA VAL A 58 -3.47 11.11 5.61
C VAL A 58 -3.82 12.42 6.30
N GLU A 59 -5.11 12.76 6.37
CA GLU A 59 -5.56 14.02 6.95
C GLU A 59 -5.37 14.09 8.46
N SER A 60 -5.64 12.99 9.15
CA SER A 60 -5.53 12.96 10.61
C SER A 60 -4.10 12.69 11.10
N GLY A 61 -3.24 12.14 10.23
CA GLY A 61 -1.91 11.70 10.62
C GLY A 61 -1.93 10.41 11.43
N GLU A 62 -3.07 9.72 11.49
CA GLU A 62 -3.23 8.49 12.25
C GLU A 62 -3.96 7.46 11.41
N ALA A 63 -3.34 6.30 11.25
CA ALA A 63 -4.02 5.14 10.69
C ALA A 63 -4.53 4.30 11.85
N GLY A 64 -5.78 3.92 11.83
CA GLY A 64 -6.33 3.08 12.89
C GLY A 64 -5.62 1.74 13.01
N LEU A 65 -4.90 1.33 11.95
CA LEU A 65 -4.15 0.08 11.91
C LEU A 65 -2.65 0.30 12.03
N ASP A 66 -2.22 1.50 12.41
CA ASP A 66 -0.80 1.84 12.45
C ASP A 66 -0.03 0.89 13.36
N GLY A 67 1.00 0.27 12.81
CA GLY A 67 1.82 -0.69 13.54
C GLY A 67 1.22 -2.07 13.70
N GLN A 68 0.00 -2.31 13.25
CA GLN A 68 -0.64 -3.61 13.34
C GLN A 68 -0.53 -4.38 12.03
N VAL A 69 -0.36 -5.70 12.13
CA VAL A 69 -0.37 -6.58 10.96
C VAL A 69 -1.82 -7.03 10.75
N VAL A 70 -2.35 -6.73 9.57
CA VAL A 70 -3.73 -7.08 9.23
C VAL A 70 -3.77 -7.72 7.84
N PRO A 71 -4.77 -8.56 7.56
CA PRO A 71 -4.92 -9.12 6.22
C PRO A 71 -5.52 -8.08 5.28
N PHE A 72 -4.96 -7.98 4.08
CA PHE A 72 -5.47 -7.11 3.02
C PHE A 72 -5.81 -7.95 1.81
N PRO A 73 -6.99 -7.76 1.21
CA PRO A 73 -7.27 -8.36 -0.10
C PRO A 73 -6.47 -7.60 -1.15
N ALA A 74 -5.72 -8.33 -1.97
CA ALA A 74 -4.84 -7.73 -2.97
C ALA A 74 -5.09 -8.33 -4.35
N SER A 75 -5.27 -7.45 -5.34
CA SER A 75 -5.36 -7.86 -6.74
C SER A 75 -3.96 -8.13 -7.27
N CYS A 76 -3.76 -9.30 -7.86
CA CYS A 76 -2.48 -9.70 -8.41
C CYS A 76 -2.54 -9.68 -9.94
N ALA A 77 -1.37 -9.65 -10.58
CA ALA A 77 -1.28 -9.52 -12.04
C ALA A 77 -1.90 -10.69 -12.79
N ASP A 78 -2.02 -11.85 -12.15
CA ASP A 78 -2.65 -13.02 -12.75
C ASP A 78 -4.19 -12.98 -12.69
N GLY A 79 -4.76 -11.90 -12.17
CA GLY A 79 -6.21 -11.75 -12.06
C GLY A 79 -6.79 -12.30 -10.77
N GLU A 80 -5.97 -12.91 -9.94
CA GLU A 80 -6.43 -13.46 -8.66
C GLU A 80 -6.40 -12.40 -7.57
N VAL A 81 -7.30 -12.55 -6.61
CA VAL A 81 -7.30 -11.74 -5.39
C VAL A 81 -6.81 -12.64 -4.26
N ARG A 82 -5.74 -12.21 -3.59
CA ARG A 82 -5.17 -12.95 -2.48
C ARG A 82 -5.21 -12.12 -1.23
N GLU A 83 -5.41 -12.76 -0.09
CA GLU A 83 -5.34 -12.09 1.18
C GLU A 83 -3.90 -12.16 1.67
N ILE A 84 -3.28 -11.00 1.85
CA ILE A 84 -1.86 -10.92 2.21
C ILE A 84 -1.75 -10.04 3.45
N ALA A 85 -1.11 -10.58 4.49
CA ALA A 85 -0.91 -9.83 5.73
C ALA A 85 0.09 -8.69 5.51
N GLY A 86 -0.23 -7.52 6.03
CA GLY A 86 0.63 -6.35 5.89
C GLY A 86 0.53 -5.41 7.07
N ARG A 87 1.50 -4.54 7.17
CA ARG A 87 1.57 -3.50 8.22
C ARG A 87 1.66 -2.14 7.55
N VAL A 88 0.79 -1.23 7.95
CA VAL A 88 0.76 0.15 7.44
C VAL A 88 1.51 1.05 8.40
N THR A 89 2.39 1.88 7.85
CA THR A 89 3.10 2.90 8.61
C THR A 89 3.02 4.22 7.85
N LEU A 90 2.67 5.29 8.56
CA LEU A 90 2.64 6.63 7.98
C LEU A 90 3.98 7.30 8.17
N ILE A 91 4.46 7.97 7.12
CA ILE A 91 5.68 8.78 7.20
C ILE A 91 5.24 10.24 7.30
N ARG A 92 5.69 10.92 8.34
CA ARG A 92 5.34 12.31 8.61
C ARG A 92 6.55 13.20 8.49
N ASP A 93 6.33 14.43 8.06
CA ASP A 93 7.37 15.44 8.03
C ASP A 93 7.56 16.04 9.44
N PRO A 94 8.57 16.92 9.65
CA PRO A 94 8.78 17.52 10.97
C PRO A 94 7.60 18.32 11.51
N SER A 95 6.68 18.78 10.66
CA SER A 95 5.49 19.49 11.11
C SER A 95 4.36 18.53 11.52
N GLY A 96 4.55 17.23 11.32
CA GLY A 96 3.55 16.23 11.67
C GLY A 96 2.59 15.87 10.55
N GLN A 97 2.80 16.43 9.36
CA GLN A 97 1.94 16.11 8.22
C GLN A 97 2.38 14.80 7.56
N THR A 98 1.42 14.00 7.16
CA THR A 98 1.69 12.76 6.46
C THR A 98 2.16 13.06 5.04
N VAL A 99 3.31 12.54 4.67
CA VAL A 99 3.88 12.73 3.32
C VAL A 99 3.90 11.44 2.53
N ALA A 100 3.85 10.30 3.19
CA ALA A 100 3.85 9.00 2.51
C ALA A 100 3.23 7.93 3.39
N VAL A 101 2.85 6.83 2.75
CA VAL A 101 2.30 5.65 3.41
C VAL A 101 3.14 4.45 2.96
N VAL A 102 3.65 3.70 3.93
CA VAL A 102 4.44 2.50 3.66
C VAL A 102 3.61 1.30 4.08
N VAL A 103 3.52 0.29 3.21
CA VAL A 103 2.91 -0.98 3.57
C VAL A 103 3.97 -2.06 3.39
N ALA A 104 4.26 -2.77 4.47
CA ALA A 104 5.15 -3.93 4.44
C ALA A 104 4.28 -5.18 4.52
N PHE A 105 4.35 -6.01 3.48
CA PHE A 105 3.56 -7.24 3.39
C PHE A 105 4.41 -8.45 3.75
N GLU A 106 3.76 -9.51 4.17
CA GLU A 106 4.41 -10.78 4.44
C GLU A 106 4.57 -11.67 3.21
#